data_b74ce155c775c81c0babe195026002ed
#
_entry.id   b74ce155c775c81c0babe195026002ed
#
_cell.length_a   1.000
_cell.length_b   1.000
_cell.length_c   1.000
_cell.angle_alpha   90.00
_cell.angle_beta   90.00
_cell.angle_gamma   90.00
#
_symmetry.space_group_name_H-M   'P 1'
#
loop_
_entity.id
_entity.type
_entity.pdbx_description
1 polymer ?
#
loop_
_entity_poly.entity_id
_entity_poly.type
_entity_poly.pdbx_seq_one_letter_code
_entity_poly.pdbx_strand_id
1 'polypeptide(L)'
;MVKTNKISRIKKRDGSIVDFTQEKITRAIYKAMCSQGLDDCLEAQHVSDIVVFMLEEKFGGYTIPSVEQIQDIVEMVLMKQGYHEVAKSYILYREKHKTIREARETGLNLERLIKDYINDQDWKVRENSNEGQVSFSGLNARISG
;
A
#
# COMPACT_ATOMS: atom_id res chain seq x y z
N MET A 1 28.40 17.06 15.70
CA MET A 1 27.34 17.05 14.80
C MET A 1 26.75 15.69 14.57
N VAL A 2 25.54 15.65 14.62
CA VAL A 2 24.87 14.38 14.52
C VAL A 2 24.85 13.93 13.09
N LYS A 3 25.28 12.72 12.89
CA LYS A 3 25.24 12.17 11.61
C LYS A 3 23.81 11.77 11.33
N THR A 4 23.30 12.14 10.20
CA THR A 4 21.95 11.80 9.92
C THR A 4 21.89 10.59 9.01
N ASN A 5 21.06 9.65 9.34
CA ASN A 5 20.85 8.45 8.54
C ASN A 5 19.57 8.58 7.76
N LYS A 6 19.14 9.81 7.53
CA LYS A 6 17.87 10.00 6.84
C LYS A 6 17.87 9.49 5.42
N ILE A 7 16.74 8.92 5.04
CA ILE A 7 16.53 8.51 3.67
C ILE A 7 15.96 9.71 2.94
N SER A 8 16.63 10.18 1.93
CA SER A 8 16.19 11.35 1.19
C SER A 8 15.71 11.02 -0.23
N ARG A 9 16.06 9.86 -0.73
CA ARG A 9 15.70 9.48 -2.08
C ARG A 9 15.31 8.01 -2.17
N ILE A 10 14.54 7.69 -3.20
CA ILE A 10 14.18 6.30 -3.45
C ILE A 10 14.36 6.02 -4.94
N LYS A 11 14.53 4.76 -5.25
CA LYS A 11 14.69 4.32 -6.62
C LYS A 11 13.39 3.70 -7.10
N LYS A 12 12.84 4.24 -8.15
CA LYS A 12 11.61 3.72 -8.72
C LYS A 12 11.90 2.49 -9.57
N ARG A 13 10.83 1.82 -10.00
CA ARG A 13 10.97 0.58 -10.75
C ARG A 13 11.67 0.76 -12.08
N ASP A 14 11.54 1.93 -12.69
CA ASP A 14 12.17 2.20 -13.96
C ASP A 14 13.63 2.64 -13.81
N GLY A 15 14.12 2.64 -12.56
CA GLY A 15 15.49 3.02 -12.29
C GLY A 15 15.68 4.48 -11.94
N SER A 16 14.66 5.30 -12.13
CA SER A 16 14.80 6.73 -11.82
C SER A 16 14.83 6.94 -10.30
N ILE A 17 15.49 7.99 -9.89
CA ILE A 17 15.65 8.32 -8.48
C ILE A 17 14.84 9.57 -8.20
N VAL A 18 13.97 9.50 -7.18
CA VAL A 18 13.12 10.61 -6.82
C VAL A 18 13.22 10.85 -5.33
N ASP A 19 12.68 11.96 -4.88
CA ASP A 19 12.70 12.31 -3.47
C ASP A 19 11.84 11.33 -2.67
N PHE A 20 12.29 11.05 -1.47
CA PHE A 20 11.55 10.21 -0.56
C PHE A 20 10.52 11.05 0.16
N THR A 21 9.31 10.55 0.26
CA THR A 21 8.23 11.24 0.97
C THR A 21 7.55 10.24 1.89
N GLN A 22 7.69 10.45 3.19
CA GLN A 22 7.08 9.56 4.17
C GLN A 22 5.56 9.57 4.06
N GLU A 23 5.00 10.69 3.64
CA GLU A 23 3.56 10.82 3.53
C GLU A 23 2.95 9.76 2.62
N LYS A 24 3.68 9.36 1.59
CA LYS A 24 3.18 8.31 0.68
C LYS A 24 3.06 6.98 1.40
N ILE A 25 4.01 6.69 2.29
CA ILE A 25 3.96 5.47 3.08
C ILE A 25 2.79 5.53 4.04
N THR A 26 2.63 6.65 4.72
CA THR A 26 1.53 6.82 5.67
C THR A 26 0.19 6.64 4.98
N ARG A 27 0.06 7.24 3.80
CA ARG A 27 -1.19 7.17 3.06
C ARG A 27 -1.50 5.74 2.60
N ALA A 28 -0.49 5.01 2.17
CA ALA A 28 -0.70 3.63 1.74
C ALA A 28 -1.11 2.76 2.93
N ILE A 29 -0.49 2.96 4.08
CA ILE A 29 -0.85 2.23 5.28
C ILE A 29 -2.27 2.58 5.72
N TYR A 30 -2.60 3.86 5.66
CA TYR A 30 -3.93 4.30 6.04
C TYR A 30 -5.00 3.68 5.14
N LYS A 31 -4.73 3.62 3.84
CA LYS A 31 -5.67 2.99 2.92
C LYS A 31 -5.87 1.52 3.25
N ALA A 32 -4.79 0.82 3.56
CA ALA A 32 -4.89 -0.59 3.92
C ALA A 32 -5.66 -0.75 5.23
N MET A 33 -5.46 0.14 6.18
CA MET A 33 -6.21 0.11 7.43
C MET A 33 -7.69 0.35 7.21
N CYS A 34 -8.01 1.34 6.39
CA CYS A 34 -9.41 1.65 6.10
C CYS A 34 -10.12 0.48 5.44
N SER A 35 -9.41 -0.26 4.60
CA SER A 35 -10.02 -1.41 3.94
C SER A 35 -10.38 -2.50 4.94
N GLN A 36 -9.81 -2.45 6.14
CA GLN A 36 -10.13 -3.40 7.20
C GLN A 36 -10.98 -2.75 8.28
N GLY A 37 -11.54 -1.60 8.01
CA GLY A 37 -12.41 -0.93 8.96
C GLY A 37 -11.70 -0.12 10.03
N LEU A 38 -10.39 0.07 9.87
CA LEU A 38 -9.63 0.83 10.85
C LEU A 38 -9.37 2.22 10.31
N ASP A 39 -10.13 3.20 10.78
CA ASP A 39 -9.98 4.58 10.31
C ASP A 39 -9.17 5.33 11.37
N ASP A 40 -7.87 5.12 11.39
CA ASP A 40 -7.01 5.70 12.40
C ASP A 40 -5.74 6.25 11.76
N CYS A 41 -5.79 7.49 11.37
CA CYS A 41 -4.65 8.10 10.69
C CYS A 41 -3.47 8.35 11.63
N LEU A 42 -3.72 8.49 12.92
CA LEU A 42 -2.62 8.62 13.87
C LEU A 42 -1.84 7.33 13.98
N GLU A 43 -2.54 6.22 13.97
CA GLU A 43 -1.86 4.94 14.01
C GLU A 43 -1.12 4.68 12.70
N ALA A 44 -1.71 5.09 11.57
CA ALA A 44 -1.02 4.96 10.30
C ALA A 44 0.29 5.76 10.31
N GLN A 45 0.25 6.95 10.90
CA GLN A 45 1.45 7.76 11.03
C GLN A 45 2.47 7.07 11.94
N HIS A 46 2.01 6.51 13.05
CA HIS A 46 2.88 5.80 13.98
C HIS A 46 3.58 4.63 13.29
N VAL A 47 2.83 3.84 12.53
CA VAL A 47 3.41 2.71 11.82
C VAL A 47 4.41 3.19 10.77
N SER A 48 4.07 4.26 10.04
CA SER A 48 4.99 4.76 9.03
C SER A 48 6.26 5.32 9.66
N ASP A 49 6.18 5.88 10.87
CA ASP A 49 7.36 6.34 11.58
C ASP A 49 8.30 5.16 11.88
N ILE A 50 7.72 4.02 12.25
CA ILE A 50 8.51 2.82 12.50
C ILE A 50 9.17 2.35 11.21
N VAL A 51 8.41 2.39 10.12
CA VAL A 51 8.96 1.99 8.81
C VAL A 51 10.15 2.86 8.44
N VAL A 52 10.01 4.17 8.62
CA VAL A 52 11.10 5.09 8.28
C VAL A 52 12.31 4.83 9.17
N PHE A 53 12.10 4.58 10.45
CA PHE A 53 13.18 4.27 11.36
C PHE A 53 13.94 3.03 10.88
N MET A 54 13.22 2.00 10.48
CA MET A 54 13.85 0.77 10.02
C MET A 54 14.57 0.98 8.70
N LEU A 55 14.01 1.81 7.82
CA LEU A 55 14.67 2.14 6.57
C LEU A 55 15.99 2.85 6.84
N GLU A 56 15.98 3.78 7.79
CA GLU A 56 17.19 4.52 8.12
C GLU A 56 18.24 3.61 8.73
N GLU A 57 17.80 2.66 9.53
CA GLU A 57 18.73 1.70 10.12
C GLU A 57 19.35 0.79 9.07
N LYS A 58 18.55 0.36 8.11
CA LYS A 58 19.01 -0.58 7.12
C LYS A 58 19.80 0.05 5.99
N PHE A 59 19.37 1.20 5.51
CA PHE A 59 20.00 1.84 4.37
C PHE A 59 20.86 3.04 4.75
N GLY A 60 20.54 3.66 5.84
CA GLY A 60 21.34 4.72 6.41
C GLY A 60 21.54 5.92 5.56
N GLY A 61 22.17 6.29 4.89
CA GLY A 61 22.42 7.37 3.99
C GLY A 61 23.40 6.92 2.93
N TYR A 62 23.73 5.64 2.95
CA TYR A 62 24.72 5.14 2.05
C TYR A 62 24.11 4.48 0.81
N THR A 63 22.90 3.99 0.95
CA THR A 63 22.26 3.25 -0.12
C THR A 63 20.88 3.84 -0.35
N ILE A 64 20.46 3.88 -1.60
CA ILE A 64 19.13 4.38 -1.93
C ILE A 64 18.20 3.17 -2.03
N PRO A 65 17.20 3.07 -1.16
CA PRO A 65 16.30 1.92 -1.20
C PRO A 65 15.37 2.00 -2.41
N SER A 66 14.99 0.84 -2.91
CA SER A 66 14.02 0.78 -3.99
C SER A 66 12.62 0.81 -3.42
N VAL A 67 11.64 1.11 -4.26
CA VAL A 67 10.24 1.08 -3.85
C VAL A 67 9.90 -0.29 -3.29
N GLU A 68 10.35 -1.35 -3.93
CA GLU A 68 10.03 -2.69 -3.46
C GLU A 68 10.62 -3.00 -2.11
N GLN A 69 11.83 -2.53 -1.86
CA GLN A 69 12.45 -2.73 -0.56
C GLN A 69 11.68 -2.01 0.54
N ILE A 70 11.20 -0.82 0.22
CA ILE A 70 10.39 -0.06 1.16
C ILE A 70 9.09 -0.79 1.45
N GLN A 71 8.44 -1.30 0.40
CA GLN A 71 7.18 -2.02 0.57
C GLN A 71 7.37 -3.29 1.38
N ASP A 72 8.51 -3.97 1.21
CA ASP A 72 8.81 -5.15 2.01
C ASP A 72 8.89 -4.81 3.49
N ILE A 73 9.49 -3.67 3.80
CA ILE A 73 9.60 -3.26 5.19
C ILE A 73 8.24 -2.86 5.75
N VAL A 74 7.40 -2.21 4.94
CA VAL A 74 6.05 -1.88 5.38
C VAL A 74 5.30 -3.15 5.77
N GLU A 75 5.37 -4.18 4.95
CA GLU A 75 4.70 -5.45 5.24
C GLU A 75 5.23 -6.05 6.54
N MET A 76 6.54 -6.04 6.70
CA MET A 76 7.15 -6.60 7.90
C MET A 76 6.70 -5.85 9.16
N VAL A 77 6.68 -4.53 9.10
CA VAL A 77 6.31 -3.73 10.25
C VAL A 77 4.83 -3.97 10.60
N LEU A 78 3.96 -4.01 9.59
CA LEU A 78 2.55 -4.28 9.84
C LEU A 78 2.38 -5.63 10.52
N MET A 79 3.10 -6.64 10.07
CA MET A 79 3.02 -7.95 10.69
C MET A 79 3.53 -7.92 12.12
N LYS A 80 4.64 -7.25 12.35
CA LYS A 80 5.23 -7.18 13.70
C LYS A 80 4.37 -6.40 14.67
N GLN A 81 3.63 -5.42 14.18
CA GLN A 81 2.74 -4.64 15.02
C GLN A 81 1.41 -5.35 15.26
N GLY A 82 1.23 -6.53 14.69
CA GLY A 82 0.01 -7.29 14.91
C GLY A 82 -1.12 -6.98 13.94
N TYR A 83 -0.85 -6.20 12.93
CA TYR A 83 -1.86 -5.84 11.94
C TYR A 83 -1.84 -6.83 10.78
N HIS A 84 -2.14 -8.08 11.06
CA HIS A 84 -2.04 -9.13 10.06
C HIS A 84 -3.01 -8.95 8.90
N GLU A 85 -4.24 -8.54 9.19
CA GLU A 85 -5.22 -8.36 8.12
C GLU A 85 -4.90 -7.12 7.29
N VAL A 86 -4.39 -6.08 7.93
CA VAL A 86 -3.96 -4.89 7.22
C VAL A 86 -2.78 -5.23 6.31
N ALA A 87 -1.86 -6.06 6.80
CA ALA A 87 -0.73 -6.50 6.00
C ALA A 87 -1.19 -7.27 4.77
N LYS A 88 -2.17 -8.14 4.93
CA LYS A 88 -2.71 -8.88 3.79
C LYS A 88 -3.32 -7.93 2.76
N SER A 89 -4.06 -6.94 3.24
CA SER A 89 -4.67 -5.96 2.37
C SER A 89 -3.60 -5.19 1.59
N TYR A 90 -2.53 -4.84 2.28
CA TYR A 90 -1.44 -4.11 1.66
C TYR A 90 -0.75 -4.95 0.59
N ILE A 91 -0.54 -6.23 0.87
CA ILE A 91 0.08 -7.15 -0.09
C ILE A 91 -0.79 -7.28 -1.33
N LEU A 92 -2.10 -7.42 -1.16
CA LEU A 92 -3.02 -7.50 -2.29
C LEU A 92 -2.97 -6.23 -3.12
N TYR A 93 -2.87 -5.08 -2.46
CA TYR A 93 -2.77 -3.81 -3.14
C TYR A 93 -1.51 -3.78 -4.04
N ARG A 94 -0.39 -4.21 -3.49
CA ARG A 94 0.86 -4.29 -4.26
C ARG A 94 0.70 -5.18 -5.49
N GLU A 95 0.10 -6.34 -5.30
CA GLU A 95 -0.06 -7.30 -6.38
C GLU A 95 -0.96 -6.76 -7.48
N LYS A 96 -2.04 -6.11 -7.11
CA LYS A 96 -2.95 -5.54 -8.10
C LYS A 96 -2.28 -4.42 -8.89
N HIS A 97 -1.52 -3.58 -8.23
CA HIS A 97 -0.81 -2.52 -8.91
C HIS A 97 0.26 -3.08 -9.85
N LYS A 98 0.91 -4.15 -9.44
CA LYS A 98 1.89 -4.82 -10.27
C LYS A 98 1.22 -5.36 -11.53
N THR A 99 0.06 -5.98 -11.38
CA THR A 99 -0.69 -6.52 -12.51
C THR A 99 -1.08 -5.42 -13.49
N ILE A 100 -1.52 -4.29 -12.98
CA ILE A 100 -1.90 -3.16 -13.82
C ILE A 100 -0.69 -2.63 -14.60
N ARG A 101 0.45 -2.52 -13.92
CA ARG A 101 1.67 -2.06 -14.59
C ARG A 101 2.09 -3.00 -15.70
N GLU A 102 2.02 -4.32 -15.42
CA GLU A 102 2.41 -5.31 -16.41
C GLU A 102 1.46 -5.29 -17.61
N ALA A 103 0.18 -5.11 -17.34
CA ALA A 103 -0.79 -5.01 -18.42
C ALA A 103 -0.51 -3.78 -19.29
N ARG A 104 -0.13 -2.68 -18.64
CA ARG A 104 0.19 -1.45 -19.37
C ARG A 104 1.39 -1.65 -20.27
N GLU A 105 2.39 -2.38 -19.77
CA GLU A 105 3.60 -2.63 -20.53
C GLU A 105 3.36 -3.57 -21.71
N THR A 106 2.44 -4.51 -21.57
CA THR A 106 2.18 -5.48 -22.61
C THR A 106 1.08 -5.05 -23.58
N GLY A 107 0.48 -3.90 -23.34
CA GLY A 107 -0.57 -3.42 -24.24
C GLY A 107 -1.92 -4.11 -24.09
N LEU A 108 -2.15 -4.76 -22.96
CA LEU A 108 -3.44 -5.40 -22.73
C LEU A 108 -4.51 -4.33 -22.54
N ASN A 109 -5.78 -4.77 -22.54
CA ASN A 109 -6.89 -3.85 -22.39
C ASN A 109 -6.87 -3.30 -20.97
N LEU A 110 -6.14 -2.22 -20.79
CA LEU A 110 -5.91 -1.63 -19.49
C LEU A 110 -7.16 -1.03 -18.90
N GLU A 111 -7.98 -0.42 -19.73
CA GLU A 111 -9.19 0.23 -19.27
C GLU A 111 -10.11 -0.76 -18.59
N ARG A 112 -10.32 -1.90 -19.19
CA ARG A 112 -11.17 -2.92 -18.60
C ARG A 112 -10.57 -3.48 -17.32
N LEU A 113 -9.27 -3.69 -17.32
CA LEU A 113 -8.58 -4.23 -16.16
C LEU A 113 -8.69 -3.28 -14.97
N ILE A 114 -8.49 -1.99 -15.23
CA ILE A 114 -8.60 -0.99 -14.18
C ILE A 114 -10.02 -0.90 -13.66
N LYS A 115 -10.99 -0.99 -14.55
CA LYS A 115 -12.38 -0.93 -14.16
C LYS A 115 -12.75 -2.09 -13.25
N ASP A 116 -12.31 -3.29 -13.58
CA ASP A 116 -12.58 -4.46 -12.77
C ASP A 116 -11.93 -4.31 -11.39
N TYR A 117 -10.74 -3.78 -11.37
CA TYR A 117 -10.01 -3.58 -10.14
C TYR A 117 -10.71 -2.56 -9.24
N ILE A 118 -11.17 -1.46 -9.82
CA ILE A 118 -11.88 -0.43 -9.07
C ILE A 118 -13.17 -0.97 -8.49
N ASN A 119 -13.91 -1.74 -9.28
CA ASN A 119 -15.15 -2.34 -8.81
C ASN A 119 -14.91 -3.28 -7.64
N ASP A 120 -13.84 -4.04 -7.71
CA ASP A 120 -13.48 -4.97 -6.66
C ASP A 120 -13.15 -4.20 -5.38
N GLN A 121 -12.42 -3.11 -5.51
CA GLN A 121 -12.07 -2.27 -4.36
C GLN A 121 -13.31 -1.64 -3.74
N ASP A 122 -14.21 -1.14 -4.55
CA ASP A 122 -15.43 -0.55 -4.07
C ASP A 122 -16.27 -1.56 -3.30
N TRP A 123 -16.36 -2.75 -3.82
CA TRP A 123 -17.12 -3.79 -3.16
C TRP A 123 -16.54 -4.10 -1.78
N LYS A 124 -15.24 -4.21 -1.70
CA LYS A 124 -14.56 -4.49 -0.47
C LYS A 124 -14.76 -3.39 0.56
N VAL A 125 -14.61 -2.16 0.17
CA VAL A 125 -14.80 -1.02 1.07
C VAL A 125 -16.24 -0.96 1.53
N ARG A 126 -17.17 -1.18 0.61
CA ARG A 126 -18.58 -1.12 0.93
C ARG A 126 -18.94 -2.20 1.94
N GLU A 127 -18.41 -3.38 1.76
CA GLU A 127 -18.66 -4.47 2.66
C GLU A 127 -18.15 -4.15 4.05
N ASN A 128 -16.97 -3.61 4.15
CA ASN A 128 -16.39 -3.25 5.43
C ASN A 128 -17.15 -2.13 6.11
N SER A 129 -17.59 -1.15 5.36
CA SER A 129 -18.27 -0.03 5.98
C SER A 129 -19.69 -0.35 6.35
N ASN A 130 -20.31 -1.27 5.64
CA ASN A 130 -21.66 -1.61 5.99
C ASN A 130 -21.74 -2.71 6.97
N GLU A 131 -20.73 -3.27 7.39
CA GLU A 131 -20.72 -4.13 8.35
C GLU A 131 -21.88 -4.85 8.53
N GLY A 132 -22.19 -5.61 8.15
CA GLY A 132 -23.33 -6.25 8.32
C GLY A 132 -24.33 -6.04 7.31
N GLN A 133 -24.20 -5.40 6.40
CA GLN A 133 -25.17 -5.14 5.53
C GLN A 133 -24.87 -5.82 4.39
N VAL A 134 -25.02 -6.40 3.84
CA VAL A 134 -24.71 -7.10 2.78
C VAL A 134 -24.87 -6.77 1.66
N SER A 135 -24.62 -6.64 1.15
CA SER A 135 -24.72 -6.30 0.09
C SER A 135 -24.61 -6.76 -0.94
N PHE A 136 -24.48 -7.00 -1.42
CA PHE A 136 -24.23 -7.15 -2.71
C PHE A 136 -24.66 -7.36 -3.63
N SER A 137 -24.89 -7.09 -3.37
CA SER A 137 -25.17 -7.22 -4.26
C SER A 137 -25.23 -7.14 -5.01
N GLY A 138 -24.83 -7.17 -4.61
CA GLY A 138 -24.61 -7.18 -5.46
C GLY A 138 -24.46 -7.00 -5.92
N LEU A 139 -24.03 -6.83 -5.54
CA LEU A 139 -23.55 -6.98 -6.23
C LEU A 139 -23.72 -7.07 -6.71
N ASN A 140 -23.85 -7.04 -6.52
CA ASN A 140 -23.81 -7.30 -7.11
C ASN A 140 -23.90 -7.37 -7.62
N ALA A 141 -23.81 -7.48 -7.28
CA ALA A 141 -23.54 -7.69 -7.77
C ALA A 141 -23.30 -7.64 -8.27
N ARG A 142 -22.78 -7.75 -8.12
CA ARG A 142 -22.19 -7.86 -8.52
C ARG A 142 -22.22 -7.92 -8.95
N ILE A 143 -22.14 -7.61 -8.68
CA ILE A 143 -21.87 -7.71 -8.95
C ILE A 143 -21.97 -7.70 -9.20
N SER A 144 -21.94 -7.47 -8.88
CA SER A 144 -21.85 -7.54 -9.09
C SER A 144 -21.80 -7.55 -9.15
N GLY A 145 -21.55 -7.47 -8.82
CA GLY A 145 -21.25 -7.55 -8.82
C GLY A 145 -21.23 -7.66 -8.90
#